data_f06519cec8b2c8f7a76730fc251bc76d
#
_entry.id   f06519cec8b2c8f7a76730fc251bc76d
#
_cell.length_a   1.000
_cell.length_b   1.000
_cell.length_c   1.000
_cell.angle_alpha   90.00
_cell.angle_beta   90.00
_cell.angle_gamma   90.00
#
_symmetry.space_group_name_H-M   'P 1'
#
loop_
_entity.id
_entity.type
_entity.pdbx_description
1 polymer ?
#
loop_
_entity_poly.entity_id
_entity_poly.type
_entity_poly.pdbx_seq_one_letter_code
_entity_poly.pdbx_strand_id
1 'polypeptide(L)'
;MHHMLNPGGGEPNLLSVLHDNDYFVWWGGKNDLVPGQLGYEKHCDVHFRPNRSDYERWGYEPREGSHGGDLAWRGKHGTDTFYSFFKGKLELAGRDIYFDGDWAMLYGAMDFIRAYDGDQPLCLFLPLGYPHPPYCVEEPWFSMIDRGNVPPRHQYQRWDDKPSVLTGIRDGQGLVGWSEDRWTELRATYFGMCARVDHQLGLLIESLREANLYDDSAMFVFSDHGDFTGDYGLVEKTQNTFQDCLSRVPFIFKPPAAMDVVPGVRNQLIELIDFPATAYECAGIEPPYWHFGKSLLSLLVDADTPHRDAVFCEGGRLRREAHASERESARGMGGPGLYSPKIEQQLREDDVFPHTKATMCRDGQYKYVRRAYETDEFYDLGSDPGETDNLINDPSRARSIERMRDRMLAWYMETCDVVPLAADQRNFSR
;
A
#
# COMPACT_ATOMS: atom_id res chain seq x y z
N MET A 1 -2.64 -3.63 -8.08
CA MET A 1 -3.55 -3.27 -9.18
C MET A 1 -3.34 -1.81 -9.53
N HIS A 2 -2.99 -1.51 -10.76
CA HIS A 2 -2.73 -0.14 -11.18
C HIS A 2 -4.02 0.47 -11.68
N HIS A 3 -4.83 0.96 -10.78
CA HIS A 3 -5.94 1.77 -11.18
C HIS A 3 -5.62 3.20 -10.81
N MET A 4 -4.82 3.81 -11.66
CA MET A 4 -5.03 5.24 -11.83
C MET A 4 -6.48 5.45 -12.21
N LEU A 5 -7.06 6.54 -11.76
CA LEU A 5 -8.35 7.00 -12.22
C LEU A 5 -8.36 7.05 -13.75
N ASN A 6 -9.54 6.91 -14.35
CA ASN A 6 -9.74 6.93 -15.78
C ASN A 6 -8.84 7.97 -16.46
N PRO A 7 -8.18 7.64 -17.59
CA PRO A 7 -7.39 8.61 -18.35
C PRO A 7 -8.10 9.92 -18.68
N GLY A 8 -9.44 9.96 -18.64
CA GLY A 8 -10.22 11.18 -18.75
C GLY A 8 -10.17 12.09 -17.51
N GLY A 9 -9.71 11.60 -16.37
CA GLY A 9 -9.49 12.40 -15.15
C GLY A 9 -10.75 13.03 -14.55
N GLY A 10 -11.91 12.41 -14.79
CA GLY A 10 -13.21 12.97 -14.39
C GLY A 10 -13.78 12.39 -13.10
N GLU A 11 -13.22 11.29 -12.60
CA GLU A 11 -13.69 10.68 -11.37
C GLU A 11 -13.25 11.47 -10.14
N PRO A 12 -14.19 11.76 -9.22
CA PRO A 12 -13.85 12.38 -7.96
C PRO A 12 -13.01 11.41 -7.10
N ASN A 13 -12.14 11.97 -6.30
CA ASN A 13 -11.35 11.26 -5.29
C ASN A 13 -11.22 12.14 -4.04
N LEU A 14 -10.66 11.59 -2.95
CA LEU A 14 -10.55 12.32 -1.70
C LEU A 14 -9.94 13.73 -1.87
N LEU A 15 -8.84 13.84 -2.61
CA LEU A 15 -8.14 15.12 -2.76
C LEU A 15 -8.98 16.12 -3.56
N SER A 16 -9.58 15.71 -4.69
CA SER A 16 -10.43 16.61 -5.48
C SER A 16 -11.67 17.05 -4.70
N VAL A 17 -12.27 16.15 -3.91
CA VAL A 17 -13.45 16.51 -3.10
C VAL A 17 -13.06 17.47 -1.97
N LEU A 18 -11.92 17.29 -1.31
CA LEU A 18 -11.44 18.25 -0.32
C LEU A 18 -11.15 19.61 -0.95
N HIS A 19 -10.46 19.63 -2.10
CA HIS A 19 -10.16 20.85 -2.84
C HIS A 19 -11.44 21.57 -3.30
N ASP A 20 -12.44 20.85 -3.80
CA ASP A 20 -13.75 21.42 -4.19
C ASP A 20 -14.57 21.95 -2.98
N ASN A 21 -14.17 21.61 -1.74
CA ASN A 21 -14.78 22.06 -0.48
C ASN A 21 -13.85 22.99 0.32
N ASP A 22 -13.12 23.83 -0.37
CA ASP A 22 -12.29 24.90 0.18
C ASP A 22 -11.11 24.48 1.07
N TYR A 23 -10.67 23.20 1.03
CA TYR A 23 -9.43 22.79 1.62
C TYR A 23 -8.25 23.22 0.75
N PHE A 24 -7.21 23.77 1.36
CA PHE A 24 -5.92 23.90 0.69
C PHE A 24 -5.22 22.55 0.67
N VAL A 25 -5.02 21.99 -0.51
CA VAL A 25 -4.42 20.66 -0.68
C VAL A 25 -2.96 20.78 -1.11
N TRP A 26 -2.06 20.37 -0.24
CA TRP A 26 -0.64 20.23 -0.54
C TRP A 26 -0.29 18.76 -0.75
N TRP A 27 0.29 18.43 -1.89
CA TRP A 27 0.67 17.06 -2.25
C TRP A 27 2.15 16.99 -2.56
N GLY A 28 2.93 16.22 -1.77
CA GLY A 28 4.35 15.93 -1.99
C GLY A 28 4.63 14.44 -1.94
N GLY A 29 5.28 13.90 -2.96
CA GLY A 29 5.70 12.51 -3.02
C GLY A 29 5.13 11.71 -4.19
N LYS A 30 4.93 10.41 -3.96
CA LYS A 30 4.52 9.45 -4.97
C LYS A 30 3.12 9.76 -5.53
N ASN A 31 2.93 9.48 -6.82
CA ASN A 31 1.62 9.54 -7.46
C ASN A 31 1.28 8.19 -8.10
N ASP A 32 0.36 7.46 -7.47
CA ASP A 32 -0.31 6.30 -8.06
C ASP A 32 -1.84 6.52 -8.09
N LEU A 33 -2.29 7.77 -7.96
CA LEU A 33 -3.70 8.12 -7.89
C LEU A 33 -4.25 8.65 -9.21
N VAL A 34 -3.58 9.64 -9.80
CA VAL A 34 -4.10 10.37 -10.97
C VAL A 34 -3.14 10.30 -12.16
N PRO A 35 -3.67 10.34 -13.42
CA PRO A 35 -2.83 10.43 -14.60
C PRO A 35 -2.11 11.78 -14.65
N GLY A 36 -0.85 11.84 -14.24
CA GLY A 36 -0.07 13.07 -14.11
C GLY A 36 0.08 13.89 -15.41
N GLN A 37 -0.13 13.26 -16.58
CA GLN A 37 -0.15 13.95 -17.86
C GLN A 37 -1.36 14.89 -18.05
N LEU A 38 -2.38 14.79 -17.22
CA LEU A 38 -3.56 15.66 -17.24
C LEU A 38 -3.44 16.84 -16.27
N GLY A 39 -2.30 16.95 -15.56
CA GLY A 39 -2.11 17.95 -14.51
C GLY A 39 -2.66 17.51 -13.16
N TYR A 40 -2.47 18.37 -12.18
CA TYR A 40 -2.84 18.12 -10.77
C TYR A 40 -3.83 19.14 -10.23
N GLU A 41 -4.16 20.17 -11.01
CA GLU A 41 -4.88 21.38 -10.58
C GLU A 41 -6.31 21.11 -10.07
N LYS A 42 -6.89 19.96 -10.45
CA LYS A 42 -8.18 19.49 -9.92
C LYS A 42 -8.08 18.78 -8.58
N HIS A 43 -6.88 18.46 -8.16
CA HIS A 43 -6.64 17.56 -7.04
C HIS A 43 -5.84 18.23 -5.91
N CYS A 44 -5.11 19.29 -6.20
CA CYS A 44 -4.33 20.02 -5.22
C CYS A 44 -3.96 21.44 -5.69
N ASP A 45 -3.77 22.34 -4.71
CA ASP A 45 -3.25 23.68 -4.92
C ASP A 45 -1.74 23.65 -5.16
N VAL A 46 -1.05 22.75 -4.49
CA VAL A 46 0.40 22.55 -4.62
C VAL A 46 0.71 21.07 -4.87
N HIS A 47 1.24 20.77 -6.05
CA HIS A 47 1.95 19.52 -6.29
C HIS A 47 3.45 19.78 -6.12
N PHE A 48 3.96 19.52 -4.93
CA PHE A 48 5.31 19.88 -4.55
C PHE A 48 6.35 19.01 -5.25
N ARG A 49 7.33 19.68 -5.86
CA ARG A 49 8.55 19.08 -6.40
C ARG A 49 9.71 19.97 -6.02
N PRO A 50 10.69 19.47 -5.26
CA PRO A 50 11.82 20.26 -4.83
C PRO A 50 12.63 20.75 -6.04
N ASN A 51 13.02 21.99 -6.02
CA ASN A 51 13.90 22.61 -7.00
C ASN A 51 15.31 22.79 -6.41
N ARG A 52 16.24 23.28 -7.22
CA ARG A 52 17.64 23.43 -6.78
C ARG A 52 17.79 24.34 -5.57
N SER A 53 17.03 25.43 -5.47
CA SER A 53 17.10 26.35 -4.33
C SER A 53 16.58 25.72 -3.03
N ASP A 54 15.67 24.77 -3.11
CA ASP A 54 15.23 24.01 -1.95
C ASP A 54 16.36 23.16 -1.40
N TYR A 55 17.05 22.41 -2.26
CA TYR A 55 18.20 21.60 -1.85
C TYR A 55 19.33 22.45 -1.27
N GLU A 56 19.64 23.59 -1.90
CA GLU A 56 20.65 24.55 -1.41
C GLU A 56 20.29 25.08 0.00
N ARG A 57 19.01 25.43 0.23
CA ARG A 57 18.51 25.87 1.53
C ARG A 57 18.64 24.78 2.60
N TRP A 58 18.37 23.52 2.24
CA TRP A 58 18.49 22.38 3.16
C TRP A 58 19.94 21.91 3.37
N GLY A 59 20.89 22.38 2.57
CA GLY A 59 22.29 21.98 2.64
C GLY A 59 22.60 20.64 1.98
N TYR A 60 21.77 20.22 1.02
CA TYR A 60 21.90 18.96 0.29
C TYR A 60 22.02 19.20 -1.21
N GLU A 61 22.53 18.21 -1.93
CA GLU A 61 22.53 18.20 -3.39
C GLU A 61 21.40 17.29 -3.92
N PRO A 62 20.74 17.70 -5.02
CA PRO A 62 19.80 16.82 -5.71
C PRO A 62 20.51 15.52 -6.10
N ARG A 63 19.91 14.38 -5.79
CA ARG A 63 20.40 13.13 -6.34
C ARG A 63 19.92 12.96 -7.77
N GLU A 64 20.85 12.63 -8.65
CA GLU A 64 20.52 12.16 -9.98
C GLU A 64 19.89 10.77 -9.84
N GLY A 65 18.63 10.63 -10.25
CA GLY A 65 17.88 9.38 -10.21
C GLY A 65 16.82 9.32 -9.11
N SER A 66 15.72 8.67 -9.43
CA SER A 66 14.66 8.35 -8.48
C SER A 66 15.14 7.24 -7.52
N HIS A 67 14.37 6.98 -6.46
CA HIS A 67 14.59 5.94 -5.46
C HIS A 67 14.99 4.55 -6.01
N GLY A 68 14.64 4.22 -7.23
CA GLY A 68 15.09 3.03 -7.96
C GLY A 68 16.00 3.30 -9.17
N GLY A 69 16.47 4.54 -9.37
CA GLY A 69 17.05 4.99 -10.64
C GLY A 69 18.41 4.40 -11.00
N ASP A 70 19.24 4.05 -10.03
CA ASP A 70 20.50 3.35 -10.29
C ASP A 70 20.32 1.85 -10.05
N LEU A 71 20.11 1.09 -11.11
CA LEU A 71 19.99 -0.37 -11.06
C LEU A 71 21.36 -1.08 -11.21
N ALA A 72 22.46 -0.36 -11.39
CA ALA A 72 23.78 -0.96 -11.60
C ALA A 72 24.21 -1.84 -10.42
N TRP A 73 23.85 -1.48 -9.19
CA TRP A 73 24.12 -2.27 -7.97
C TRP A 73 23.42 -3.62 -7.94
N ARG A 74 22.36 -3.83 -8.71
CA ARG A 74 21.60 -5.10 -8.76
C ARG A 74 22.37 -6.21 -9.45
N GLY A 75 23.42 -5.87 -10.20
CA GLY A 75 24.19 -6.81 -10.98
C GLY A 75 23.47 -7.23 -12.27
N LYS A 76 23.82 -8.42 -12.77
CA LYS A 76 23.30 -8.93 -14.03
C LYS A 76 21.89 -9.48 -13.87
N HIS A 77 21.06 -9.26 -14.90
CA HIS A 77 19.77 -9.93 -15.03
C HIS A 77 19.92 -11.45 -14.94
N GLY A 78 19.05 -12.11 -14.21
CA GLY A 78 19.09 -13.56 -13.98
C GLY A 78 19.87 -13.98 -12.74
N THR A 79 20.52 -13.05 -12.02
CA THR A 79 21.14 -13.34 -10.73
C THR A 79 20.16 -13.12 -9.58
N ASP A 80 20.38 -13.80 -8.46
CA ASP A 80 19.55 -13.65 -7.26
C ASP A 80 19.59 -12.20 -6.72
N THR A 81 20.74 -11.54 -6.77
CA THR A 81 20.90 -10.13 -6.37
C THR A 81 20.00 -9.20 -7.20
N PHE A 82 19.84 -9.50 -8.49
CA PHE A 82 18.99 -8.70 -9.37
C PHE A 82 17.52 -8.73 -8.95
N TYR A 83 17.00 -9.87 -8.50
CA TYR A 83 15.59 -10.05 -8.18
C TYR A 83 15.26 -9.89 -6.69
N SER A 84 16.26 -10.00 -5.81
CA SER A 84 16.04 -9.87 -4.37
C SER A 84 15.77 -8.45 -3.92
N PHE A 85 16.12 -7.45 -4.73
CA PHE A 85 16.10 -6.04 -4.36
C PHE A 85 16.92 -5.72 -3.10
N PHE A 86 17.75 -6.66 -2.64
CA PHE A 86 18.51 -6.50 -1.41
C PHE A 86 19.86 -5.83 -1.67
N LYS A 87 20.02 -4.62 -1.15
CA LYS A 87 21.25 -3.84 -1.19
C LYS A 87 21.93 -3.74 0.19
N GLY A 88 21.15 -3.76 1.27
CA GLY A 88 21.64 -3.67 2.64
C GLY A 88 22.00 -2.24 3.07
N LYS A 89 23.14 -2.06 3.71
CA LYS A 89 23.58 -0.77 4.24
C LYS A 89 23.86 0.24 3.14
N LEU A 90 23.35 1.47 3.33
CA LEU A 90 23.69 2.63 2.52
C LEU A 90 24.87 3.40 3.14
N GLU A 91 25.88 3.68 2.32
CA GLU A 91 27.02 4.48 2.74
C GLU A 91 26.72 5.97 2.59
N LEU A 92 27.01 6.74 3.63
CA LEU A 92 26.68 8.16 3.71
C LEU A 92 27.71 9.08 3.05
N ALA A 93 28.88 8.56 2.68
CA ALA A 93 29.99 9.35 2.07
C ALA A 93 30.31 10.65 2.85
N GLY A 94 30.34 10.58 4.17
CA GLY A 94 30.62 11.70 5.07
C GLY A 94 29.47 12.67 5.34
N ARG A 95 28.25 12.30 5.00
CA ARG A 95 27.00 13.05 5.30
C ARG A 95 26.28 12.44 6.51
N ASP A 96 25.39 13.21 7.12
CA ASP A 96 24.63 12.76 8.29
C ASP A 96 23.48 11.82 7.93
N ILE A 97 22.85 12.02 6.77
CA ILE A 97 21.74 11.22 6.27
C ILE A 97 21.89 10.88 4.78
N TYR A 98 21.22 9.82 4.36
CA TYR A 98 21.05 9.50 2.95
C TYR A 98 19.89 10.31 2.38
N PHE A 99 20.16 11.56 2.00
CA PHE A 99 19.12 12.48 1.56
C PHE A 99 18.56 12.06 0.19
N ASP A 100 17.39 11.46 0.21
CA ASP A 100 16.65 10.97 -0.97
C ASP A 100 15.34 11.74 -1.20
N GLY A 101 14.49 11.22 -2.09
CA GLY A 101 13.20 11.83 -2.41
C GLY A 101 12.27 11.95 -1.20
N ASP A 102 12.25 10.96 -0.30
CA ASP A 102 11.39 11.00 0.88
C ASP A 102 11.81 12.10 1.85
N TRP A 103 13.13 12.26 2.08
CA TRP A 103 13.64 13.38 2.86
C TRP A 103 13.30 14.72 2.23
N ALA A 104 13.44 14.83 0.89
CA ALA A 104 13.11 16.07 0.18
C ALA A 104 11.62 16.41 0.29
N MET A 105 10.72 15.42 0.22
CA MET A 105 9.29 15.64 0.41
C MET A 105 8.97 16.03 1.84
N LEU A 106 9.58 15.37 2.82
CA LEU A 106 9.42 15.71 4.24
C LEU A 106 9.87 17.14 4.53
N TYR A 107 11.07 17.53 4.08
CA TYR A 107 11.56 18.89 4.30
C TYR A 107 10.68 19.94 3.61
N GLY A 108 10.19 19.65 2.41
CA GLY A 108 9.23 20.51 1.72
C GLY A 108 7.90 20.66 2.49
N ALA A 109 7.38 19.58 3.06
CA ALA A 109 6.20 19.61 3.91
C ALA A 109 6.42 20.43 5.18
N MET A 110 7.55 20.24 5.85
CA MET A 110 7.91 20.99 7.06
C MET A 110 8.09 22.49 6.77
N ASP A 111 8.74 22.85 5.67
CA ASP A 111 8.89 24.24 5.24
C ASP A 111 7.52 24.86 4.93
N PHE A 112 6.65 24.10 4.26
CA PHE A 112 5.30 24.56 3.95
C PHE A 112 4.47 24.77 5.22
N ILE A 113 4.48 23.81 6.16
CA ILE A 113 3.76 23.93 7.45
C ILE A 113 4.19 25.19 8.22
N ARG A 114 5.48 25.48 8.26
CA ARG A 114 6.01 26.67 8.95
C ARG A 114 5.63 28.00 8.28
N ALA A 115 5.42 27.96 6.98
CA ALA A 115 5.10 29.16 6.18
C ALA A 115 3.60 29.32 5.93
N TYR A 116 2.78 28.34 6.26
CA TYR A 116 1.35 28.38 5.99
C TYR A 116 0.65 29.35 6.93
N ASP A 117 0.09 30.41 6.38
CA ASP A 117 -0.67 31.45 7.06
C ASP A 117 -2.09 31.65 6.47
N GLY A 118 -2.54 30.70 5.65
CA GLY A 118 -3.85 30.73 5.03
C GLY A 118 -5.00 30.44 6.00
N ASP A 119 -6.18 30.97 5.70
CA ASP A 119 -7.41 30.76 6.49
C ASP A 119 -8.13 29.43 6.14
N GLN A 120 -7.73 28.76 5.05
CA GLN A 120 -8.35 27.52 4.59
C GLN A 120 -7.90 26.34 5.46
N PRO A 121 -8.77 25.35 5.71
CA PRO A 121 -8.32 24.09 6.31
C PRO A 121 -7.32 23.39 5.41
N LEU A 122 -6.25 22.83 5.99
CA LEU A 122 -5.14 22.23 5.27
C LEU A 122 -5.34 20.72 5.10
N CYS A 123 -5.18 20.22 3.88
CA CYS A 123 -4.93 18.80 3.60
C CYS A 123 -3.47 18.60 3.17
N LEU A 124 -2.68 17.98 4.02
CA LEU A 124 -1.31 17.59 3.70
C LEU A 124 -1.29 16.11 3.27
N PHE A 125 -1.04 15.85 1.99
CA PHE A 125 -0.95 14.50 1.45
C PHE A 125 0.51 14.18 1.13
N LEU A 126 1.11 13.25 1.89
CA LEU A 126 2.53 12.93 1.86
C LEU A 126 2.79 11.44 1.66
N PRO A 127 2.56 10.88 0.46
CA PRO A 127 2.90 9.50 0.12
C PRO A 127 4.40 9.34 -0.09
N LEU A 128 5.06 8.63 0.83
CA LEU A 128 6.49 8.35 0.80
C LEU A 128 6.79 7.05 0.05
N GLY A 129 8.04 6.87 -0.36
CA GLY A 129 8.53 5.68 -1.04
C GLY A 129 8.96 4.57 -0.08
N TYR A 130 9.58 4.88 1.05
CA TYR A 130 9.99 3.89 2.05
C TYR A 130 8.76 3.30 2.77
N PRO A 131 8.79 2.02 3.13
CA PRO A 131 9.87 1.01 2.98
C PRO A 131 9.80 0.19 1.67
N HIS A 132 9.33 0.75 0.55
CA HIS A 132 9.34 0.07 -0.76
C HIS A 132 10.78 -0.33 -1.16
N PRO A 133 11.02 -1.52 -1.76
CA PRO A 133 12.34 -1.90 -2.27
C PRO A 133 12.93 -0.86 -3.23
N PRO A 134 14.27 -0.74 -3.32
CA PRO A 134 15.29 -1.69 -2.83
C PRO A 134 15.42 -1.69 -1.32
N TYR A 135 15.63 -2.90 -0.74
CA TYR A 135 15.87 -3.03 0.69
C TYR A 135 17.24 -2.49 1.05
N CYS A 136 17.26 -1.27 1.49
CA CYS A 136 18.48 -0.57 1.89
C CYS A 136 18.18 0.59 2.81
N VAL A 137 19.05 0.82 3.78
CA VAL A 137 18.93 1.94 4.71
C VAL A 137 20.30 2.33 5.25
N GLU A 138 20.47 3.60 5.60
CA GLU A 138 21.67 4.14 6.24
C GLU A 138 21.68 3.94 7.76
N GLU A 139 22.83 4.25 8.38
CA GLU A 139 22.91 4.39 9.84
C GLU A 139 22.14 5.63 10.32
N PRO A 140 21.57 5.62 11.55
CA PRO A 140 21.69 4.56 12.54
C PRO A 140 20.68 3.39 12.34
N TRP A 141 19.73 3.53 11.43
CA TRP A 141 18.60 2.60 11.27
C TRP A 141 19.04 1.19 10.82
N PHE A 142 20.12 1.09 10.04
CA PHE A 142 20.62 -0.23 9.62
C PHE A 142 21.07 -1.08 10.80
N SER A 143 21.84 -0.51 11.74
CA SER A 143 22.34 -1.22 12.92
C SER A 143 21.38 -1.20 14.12
N MET A 144 20.32 -0.40 14.07
CA MET A 144 19.33 -0.29 15.15
C MET A 144 18.59 -1.61 15.42
N ILE A 145 18.38 -2.42 14.39
CA ILE A 145 17.65 -3.67 14.48
C ILE A 145 18.61 -4.79 14.86
N ASP A 146 18.43 -5.32 16.06
CA ASP A 146 19.15 -6.51 16.51
C ASP A 146 18.70 -7.74 15.72
N ARG A 147 19.63 -8.35 14.96
CA ARG A 147 19.38 -9.52 14.12
C ARG A 147 18.88 -10.72 14.91
N GLY A 148 19.31 -10.83 16.17
CA GLY A 148 18.85 -11.90 17.08
C GLY A 148 17.39 -11.80 17.48
N ASN A 149 16.78 -10.62 17.34
CA ASN A 149 15.38 -10.34 17.66
C ASN A 149 14.46 -10.29 16.44
N VAL A 150 14.99 -10.51 15.23
CA VAL A 150 14.17 -10.54 14.01
C VAL A 150 13.26 -11.76 14.05
N PRO A 151 11.92 -11.59 13.94
CA PRO A 151 11.01 -12.72 13.94
C PRO A 151 11.30 -13.71 12.79
N PRO A 152 11.12 -15.01 13.00
CA PRO A 152 11.27 -15.99 11.93
C PRO A 152 10.26 -15.70 10.81
N ARG A 153 10.65 -16.00 9.58
CA ARG A 153 9.77 -15.89 8.42
C ARG A 153 8.82 -17.08 8.32
N HIS A 154 7.65 -16.87 7.75
CA HIS A 154 6.76 -17.96 7.37
C HIS A 154 7.32 -18.75 6.18
N GLN A 155 7.09 -20.07 6.15
CA GLN A 155 7.57 -20.94 5.09
C GLN A 155 6.47 -21.90 4.65
N TYR A 156 6.24 -22.04 3.36
CA TYR A 156 5.40 -23.11 2.83
C TYR A 156 6.11 -24.45 2.90
N GLN A 157 5.43 -25.43 3.45
CA GLN A 157 5.90 -26.83 3.42
C GLN A 157 5.66 -27.43 2.03
N ARG A 158 4.61 -27.01 1.36
CA ARG A 158 4.19 -27.47 0.04
C ARG A 158 3.86 -26.28 -0.85
N TRP A 159 4.10 -26.44 -2.15
CA TRP A 159 3.84 -25.40 -3.15
C TRP A 159 2.81 -25.83 -4.19
N ASP A 160 2.46 -27.12 -4.23
CA ASP A 160 1.50 -27.70 -5.17
C ASP A 160 0.05 -27.29 -4.92
N ASP A 161 -0.24 -26.77 -3.74
CA ASP A 161 -1.55 -26.27 -3.35
C ASP A 161 -1.63 -24.72 -3.34
N LYS A 162 -0.58 -24.05 -3.82
CA LYS A 162 -0.51 -22.59 -3.90
C LYS A 162 -0.84 -22.10 -5.32
N PRO A 163 -1.35 -20.87 -5.48
CA PRO A 163 -1.64 -20.34 -6.81
C PRO A 163 -0.36 -20.24 -7.66
N SER A 164 -0.50 -20.48 -8.95
CA SER A 164 0.64 -20.52 -9.88
C SER A 164 1.44 -19.22 -9.91
N VAL A 165 0.81 -18.07 -9.61
CA VAL A 165 1.51 -16.78 -9.51
C VAL A 165 2.59 -16.78 -8.44
N LEU A 166 2.37 -17.43 -7.28
CA LEU A 166 3.38 -17.52 -6.23
C LEU A 166 4.55 -18.42 -6.63
N THR A 167 4.26 -19.57 -7.24
CA THR A 167 5.29 -20.45 -7.78
C THR A 167 6.11 -19.76 -8.87
N GLY A 168 5.44 -19.07 -9.79
CA GLY A 168 6.10 -18.30 -10.86
C GLY A 168 7.01 -17.20 -10.33
N ILE A 169 6.59 -16.50 -9.26
CA ILE A 169 7.42 -15.47 -8.62
C ILE A 169 8.63 -16.11 -7.94
N ARG A 170 8.43 -17.19 -7.17
CA ARG A 170 9.53 -17.91 -6.52
C ARG A 170 10.60 -18.33 -7.51
N ASP A 171 10.18 -18.95 -8.59
CA ASP A 171 11.08 -19.47 -9.62
C ASP A 171 11.73 -18.32 -10.42
N GLY A 172 10.97 -17.25 -10.68
CA GLY A 172 11.48 -16.05 -11.36
C GLY A 172 12.44 -15.22 -10.52
N GLN A 173 12.24 -15.16 -9.21
CA GLN A 173 13.17 -14.45 -8.31
C GLN A 173 14.45 -15.24 -8.05
N GLY A 174 14.43 -16.57 -8.13
CA GLY A 174 15.62 -17.42 -8.00
C GLY A 174 16.27 -17.35 -6.61
N LEU A 175 15.49 -17.13 -5.54
CA LEU A 175 16.00 -16.96 -4.18
C LEU A 175 15.99 -18.27 -3.38
N VAL A 176 15.64 -19.36 -4.01
CA VAL A 176 15.67 -20.71 -3.41
C VAL A 176 17.11 -21.04 -3.00
N GLY A 177 17.29 -21.44 -1.75
CA GLY A 177 18.62 -21.78 -1.20
C GLY A 177 19.33 -20.64 -0.48
N TRP A 178 18.72 -19.48 -0.35
CA TRP A 178 19.21 -18.45 0.57
C TRP A 178 19.22 -18.98 2.01
N SER A 179 20.32 -18.71 2.73
CA SER A 179 20.41 -19.05 4.16
C SER A 179 19.46 -18.22 5.01
N GLU A 180 19.07 -18.73 6.17
CA GLU A 180 18.24 -17.95 7.12
C GLU A 180 18.97 -16.70 7.61
N ASP A 181 20.30 -16.71 7.73
CA ASP A 181 21.07 -15.52 8.06
C ASP A 181 20.90 -14.41 7.00
N ARG A 182 20.88 -14.78 5.71
CA ARG A 182 20.66 -13.84 4.62
C ARG A 182 19.24 -13.28 4.60
N TRP A 183 18.25 -14.11 4.89
CA TRP A 183 16.87 -13.66 5.08
C TRP A 183 16.74 -12.75 6.29
N THR A 184 17.41 -13.07 7.38
CA THR A 184 17.44 -12.22 8.58
C THR A 184 18.04 -10.85 8.30
N GLU A 185 19.13 -10.77 7.54
CA GLU A 185 19.71 -9.49 7.12
C GLU A 185 18.75 -8.65 6.26
N LEU A 186 18.06 -9.26 5.30
CA LEU A 186 17.05 -8.56 4.49
C LEU A 186 15.92 -8.03 5.38
N ARG A 187 15.37 -8.87 6.27
CA ARG A 187 14.28 -8.49 7.19
C ARG A 187 14.70 -7.38 8.16
N ALA A 188 15.90 -7.50 8.74
CA ALA A 188 16.45 -6.47 9.62
C ALA A 188 16.64 -5.14 8.89
N THR A 189 17.10 -5.17 7.63
CA THR A 189 17.20 -3.99 6.79
C THR A 189 15.82 -3.35 6.55
N TYR A 190 14.81 -4.14 6.24
CA TYR A 190 13.44 -3.67 6.06
C TYR A 190 12.89 -3.02 7.34
N PHE A 191 13.10 -3.64 8.50
CA PHE A 191 12.69 -3.03 9.77
C PHE A 191 13.44 -1.72 10.06
N GLY A 192 14.72 -1.64 9.66
CA GLY A 192 15.47 -0.38 9.70
C GLY A 192 14.86 0.69 8.79
N MET A 193 14.40 0.31 7.59
CA MET A 193 13.67 1.22 6.71
C MET A 193 12.36 1.71 7.36
N CYS A 194 11.63 0.83 8.04
CA CYS A 194 10.44 1.23 8.80
C CYS A 194 10.77 2.20 9.94
N ALA A 195 11.85 1.95 10.69
CA ALA A 195 12.30 2.84 11.76
C ALA A 195 12.70 4.23 11.24
N ARG A 196 13.26 4.31 10.02
CA ARG A 196 13.53 5.58 9.35
C ARG A 196 12.23 6.35 9.06
N VAL A 197 11.20 5.69 8.55
CA VAL A 197 9.88 6.31 8.29
C VAL A 197 9.25 6.80 9.59
N ASP A 198 9.34 6.01 10.66
CA ASP A 198 8.86 6.41 11.99
C ASP A 198 9.56 7.68 12.50
N HIS A 199 10.89 7.75 12.34
CA HIS A 199 11.64 8.97 12.65
C HIS A 199 11.19 10.17 11.81
N GLN A 200 10.98 9.98 10.51
CA GLN A 200 10.49 11.04 9.61
C GLN A 200 9.10 11.53 10.02
N LEU A 201 8.21 10.63 10.42
CA LEU A 201 6.91 10.99 10.97
C LEU A 201 7.05 11.80 12.27
N GLY A 202 7.98 11.44 13.14
CA GLY A 202 8.28 12.22 14.35
C GLY A 202 8.64 13.67 14.04
N LEU A 203 9.51 13.90 13.04
CA LEU A 203 9.88 15.26 12.62
C LEU A 203 8.69 16.06 12.05
N LEU A 204 7.82 15.41 11.30
CA LEU A 204 6.60 16.03 10.78
C LEU A 204 5.66 16.43 11.92
N ILE A 205 5.47 15.56 12.90
CA ILE A 205 4.66 15.84 14.11
C ILE A 205 5.19 17.04 14.88
N GLU A 206 6.52 17.13 15.08
CA GLU A 206 7.12 18.28 15.74
C GLU A 206 6.87 19.58 14.96
N SER A 207 7.00 19.57 13.63
CA SER A 207 6.66 20.75 12.80
C SER A 207 5.20 21.16 12.93
N LEU A 208 4.28 20.21 12.99
CA LEU A 208 2.85 20.51 13.20
C LEU A 208 2.60 21.11 14.60
N ARG A 209 3.30 20.63 15.63
CA ARG A 209 3.23 21.20 16.99
C ARG A 209 3.76 22.61 17.06
N GLU A 210 4.93 22.86 16.45
CA GLU A 210 5.55 24.19 16.34
C GLU A 210 4.61 25.19 15.65
N ALA A 211 3.86 24.75 14.65
CA ALA A 211 2.87 25.55 13.92
C ALA A 211 1.50 25.63 14.62
N ASN A 212 1.29 24.98 15.77
CA ASN A 212 0.01 24.84 16.47
C ASN A 212 -1.10 24.19 15.63
N LEU A 213 -0.74 23.30 14.69
CA LEU A 213 -1.70 22.58 13.84
C LEU A 213 -1.96 21.16 14.34
N TYR A 214 -1.11 20.60 15.20
CA TYR A 214 -1.18 19.20 15.60
C TYR A 214 -2.49 18.83 16.32
N ASP A 215 -2.93 19.66 17.28
CA ASP A 215 -4.09 19.32 18.10
C ASP A 215 -5.39 19.29 17.28
N ASP A 216 -5.55 20.22 16.35
CA ASP A 216 -6.75 20.33 15.51
C ASP A 216 -6.71 19.44 14.26
N SER A 217 -5.61 18.72 14.03
CA SER A 217 -5.46 17.86 12.87
C SER A 217 -6.04 16.47 13.08
N ALA A 218 -6.73 15.94 12.07
CA ALA A 218 -6.91 14.50 11.86
C ALA A 218 -5.68 13.94 11.15
N MET A 219 -4.97 12.97 11.73
CA MET A 219 -3.79 12.35 11.12
C MET A 219 -4.03 10.88 10.85
N PHE A 220 -3.80 10.47 9.60
CA PHE A 220 -3.88 9.07 9.17
C PHE A 220 -2.50 8.63 8.70
N VAL A 221 -1.99 7.53 9.28
CA VAL A 221 -0.73 6.92 8.89
C VAL A 221 -1.00 5.46 8.53
N PHE A 222 -0.76 5.10 7.28
CA PHE A 222 -1.02 3.75 6.79
C PHE A 222 -0.14 3.41 5.59
N SER A 223 -0.11 2.14 5.21
CA SER A 223 0.51 1.67 3.97
C SER A 223 -0.56 1.24 2.97
N ASP A 224 -0.29 1.40 1.68
CA ASP A 224 -1.15 0.95 0.58
C ASP A 224 -1.15 -0.58 0.41
N HIS A 225 -0.03 -1.25 0.72
CA HIS A 225 0.17 -2.69 0.74
C HIS A 225 1.31 -3.04 1.68
N GLY A 226 1.44 -4.32 2.01
CA GLY A 226 2.59 -4.86 2.72
C GLY A 226 3.68 -5.37 1.76
N ASP A 227 4.55 -6.22 2.28
CA ASP A 227 5.70 -6.79 1.58
C ASP A 227 5.97 -8.21 2.09
N PHE A 228 6.40 -9.12 1.24
CA PHE A 228 6.77 -10.47 1.66
C PHE A 228 7.98 -10.46 2.59
N THR A 229 8.97 -9.63 2.32
CA THR A 229 10.15 -9.46 3.17
C THR A 229 10.76 -10.77 3.63
N GLY A 230 10.81 -11.77 2.76
CA GLY A 230 11.35 -13.11 3.03
C GLY A 230 10.31 -14.15 3.44
N ASP A 231 9.08 -13.78 3.80
CA ASP A 231 8.03 -14.75 4.04
C ASP A 231 7.82 -15.59 2.78
N TYR A 232 7.66 -16.88 2.96
CA TYR A 232 7.56 -17.90 1.90
C TYR A 232 8.78 -17.96 0.96
N GLY A 233 9.90 -17.34 1.30
CA GLY A 233 11.08 -17.22 0.44
C GLY A 233 10.88 -16.24 -0.71
N LEU A 234 9.97 -15.27 -0.54
CA LEU A 234 9.64 -14.25 -1.52
C LEU A 234 10.03 -12.87 -1.02
N VAL A 235 10.19 -11.94 -1.95
CA VAL A 235 10.45 -10.53 -1.69
C VAL A 235 9.48 -9.65 -2.44
N GLU A 236 9.32 -8.42 -1.98
CA GLU A 236 8.45 -7.43 -2.58
C GLU A 236 6.97 -7.86 -2.55
N LYS A 237 6.14 -7.33 -3.35
CA LYS A 237 4.72 -7.69 -3.46
C LYS A 237 4.40 -8.25 -4.83
N THR A 238 3.20 -8.76 -4.98
CA THR A 238 2.58 -8.97 -6.27
C THR A 238 1.10 -8.66 -6.21
N GLN A 239 0.57 -8.25 -7.33
CA GLN A 239 -0.86 -8.13 -7.53
C GLN A 239 -1.48 -9.52 -7.44
N ASN A 240 -2.68 -9.64 -6.87
CA ASN A 240 -3.41 -10.89 -6.91
C ASN A 240 -2.92 -12.00 -5.95
N THR A 241 -2.15 -11.63 -4.93
CA THR A 241 -1.87 -12.46 -3.76
C THR A 241 -2.33 -11.74 -2.52
N PHE A 242 -2.91 -12.46 -1.56
CA PHE A 242 -3.68 -11.89 -0.46
C PHE A 242 -3.21 -12.34 0.92
N GLN A 243 -1.96 -12.82 1.02
CA GLN A 243 -1.35 -13.16 2.30
C GLN A 243 -1.39 -11.96 3.25
N ASP A 244 -1.58 -12.20 4.55
CA ASP A 244 -1.67 -11.14 5.55
C ASP A 244 -0.44 -10.21 5.53
N CYS A 245 0.75 -10.72 5.21
CA CYS A 245 1.94 -9.87 5.06
C CYS A 245 1.82 -8.83 3.93
N LEU A 246 0.88 -8.99 2.99
CA LEU A 246 0.62 -8.04 1.91
C LEU A 246 -0.65 -7.24 2.10
N SER A 247 -1.71 -7.85 2.65
CA SER A 247 -3.05 -7.27 2.70
C SER A 247 -3.40 -6.68 4.08
N ARG A 248 -2.70 -7.07 5.15
CA ARG A 248 -2.87 -6.54 6.49
C ARG A 248 -1.81 -5.48 6.78
N VAL A 249 -2.14 -4.23 6.47
CA VAL A 249 -1.24 -3.08 6.61
C VAL A 249 -1.41 -2.37 7.96
N PRO A 250 -0.40 -1.64 8.44
CA PRO A 250 -0.57 -0.74 9.58
C PRO A 250 -1.58 0.35 9.24
N PHE A 251 -2.40 0.71 10.23
CA PHE A 251 -3.32 1.85 10.14
C PHE A 251 -3.39 2.54 11.49
N ILE A 252 -2.99 3.81 11.55
CA ILE A 252 -3.02 4.63 12.76
C ILE A 252 -3.88 5.85 12.46
N PHE A 253 -4.81 6.15 13.33
CA PHE A 253 -5.63 7.34 13.25
C PHE A 253 -5.53 8.15 14.56
N LYS A 254 -5.09 9.40 14.45
CA LYS A 254 -5.12 10.40 15.51
C LYS A 254 -6.21 11.43 15.17
N PRO A 255 -7.35 11.47 15.87
CA PRO A 255 -8.39 12.46 15.62
C PRO A 255 -7.99 13.84 16.14
N PRO A 256 -8.69 14.93 15.72
CA PRO A 256 -8.59 16.23 16.36
C PRO A 256 -8.86 16.14 17.87
N ALA A 257 -8.20 16.98 18.67
CA ALA A 257 -8.32 16.98 20.14
C ALA A 257 -9.75 17.31 20.62
N ALA A 258 -10.55 17.96 19.79
CA ALA A 258 -11.96 18.26 20.11
C ALA A 258 -12.87 17.01 20.03
N MET A 259 -12.40 15.90 19.47
CA MET A 259 -13.17 14.66 19.40
C MET A 259 -12.89 13.79 20.63
N ASP A 260 -13.94 13.19 21.17
CA ASP A 260 -13.79 12.21 22.25
C ASP A 260 -13.09 10.96 21.71
N VAL A 261 -12.08 10.48 22.43
CA VAL A 261 -11.34 9.30 22.06
C VAL A 261 -10.88 8.50 23.28
N VAL A 262 -11.04 7.19 23.21
CA VAL A 262 -10.38 6.23 24.09
C VAL A 262 -9.17 5.66 23.34
N PRO A 263 -7.94 6.09 23.67
CA PRO A 263 -6.75 5.64 22.94
C PRO A 263 -6.55 4.13 23.10
N GLY A 264 -6.08 3.47 22.05
CA GLY A 264 -5.73 2.05 22.10
C GLY A 264 -5.88 1.34 20.74
N VAL A 265 -5.51 0.07 20.76
CA VAL A 265 -5.64 -0.81 19.59
C VAL A 265 -7.11 -1.19 19.40
N ARG A 266 -7.51 -1.24 18.15
CA ARG A 266 -8.81 -1.76 17.69
C ARG A 266 -8.58 -3.04 16.92
N ASN A 267 -9.42 -4.06 17.21
CA ASN A 267 -9.32 -5.38 16.57
C ASN A 267 -10.39 -5.61 15.49
N GLN A 268 -11.23 -4.60 15.24
CA GLN A 268 -12.23 -4.66 14.19
C GLN A 268 -11.58 -4.77 12.81
N LEU A 269 -12.24 -5.50 11.94
CA LEU A 269 -11.87 -5.57 10.53
C LEU A 269 -12.20 -4.24 9.86
N ILE A 270 -11.21 -3.66 9.19
CA ILE A 270 -11.32 -2.42 8.41
C ILE A 270 -10.75 -2.62 7.02
N GLU A 271 -11.16 -1.79 6.08
CA GLU A 271 -10.61 -1.73 4.72
C GLU A 271 -10.03 -0.34 4.47
N LEU A 272 -9.05 -0.21 3.57
CA LEU A 272 -8.48 1.10 3.24
C LEU A 272 -9.51 2.08 2.65
N ILE A 273 -10.62 1.59 2.07
CA ILE A 273 -11.74 2.44 1.63
C ILE A 273 -12.47 3.12 2.81
N ASP A 274 -12.26 2.68 4.05
CA ASP A 274 -12.81 3.31 5.25
C ASP A 274 -12.07 4.61 5.60
N PHE A 275 -10.83 4.76 5.13
CA PHE A 275 -10.06 5.98 5.29
C PHE A 275 -10.74 7.21 4.67
N PRO A 276 -11.06 7.25 3.35
CA PRO A 276 -11.74 8.40 2.78
C PRO A 276 -13.11 8.66 3.41
N ALA A 277 -13.88 7.62 3.74
CA ALA A 277 -15.15 7.76 4.46
C ALA A 277 -14.98 8.47 5.80
N THR A 278 -13.94 8.10 6.56
CA THR A 278 -13.61 8.74 7.84
C THR A 278 -13.12 10.17 7.65
N ALA A 279 -12.31 10.43 6.65
CA ALA A 279 -11.81 11.76 6.35
C ALA A 279 -12.95 12.73 5.97
N TYR A 280 -13.90 12.28 5.16
CA TYR A 280 -15.08 13.07 4.81
C TYR A 280 -15.93 13.39 6.05
N GLU A 281 -16.18 12.42 6.90
CA GLU A 281 -16.95 12.67 8.13
C GLU A 281 -16.21 13.62 9.08
N CYS A 282 -14.88 13.50 9.23
CA CYS A 282 -14.08 14.46 9.99
C CYS A 282 -14.18 15.89 9.41
N ALA A 283 -14.25 16.01 8.09
CA ALA A 283 -14.35 17.29 7.40
C ALA A 283 -15.79 17.84 7.32
N GLY A 284 -16.79 17.06 7.72
CA GLY A 284 -18.21 17.42 7.56
C GLY A 284 -18.67 17.49 6.10
N ILE A 285 -18.04 16.72 5.21
CA ILE A 285 -18.30 16.73 3.76
C ILE A 285 -19.11 15.50 3.37
N GLU A 286 -20.18 15.70 2.61
CA GLU A 286 -20.92 14.64 1.93
C GLU A 286 -20.26 14.40 0.56
N PRO A 287 -19.69 13.21 0.30
CA PRO A 287 -19.05 12.96 -1.00
C PRO A 287 -20.08 12.90 -2.14
N PRO A 288 -19.74 13.42 -3.34
CA PRO A 288 -20.67 13.50 -4.47
C PRO A 288 -20.84 12.17 -5.23
N TYR A 289 -20.43 11.05 -4.63
CA TYR A 289 -20.48 9.74 -5.26
C TYR A 289 -20.74 8.62 -4.25
N TRP A 290 -21.25 7.49 -4.72
CA TRP A 290 -21.37 6.30 -3.88
C TRP A 290 -20.01 5.71 -3.54
N HIS A 291 -19.84 5.35 -2.27
CA HIS A 291 -18.68 4.62 -1.78
C HIS A 291 -19.10 3.55 -0.76
N PHE A 292 -18.29 2.51 -0.62
CA PHE A 292 -18.54 1.39 0.29
C PHE A 292 -17.70 1.46 1.58
N GLY A 293 -16.95 2.55 1.74
CA GLY A 293 -16.22 2.85 2.96
C GLY A 293 -17.17 3.12 4.13
N LYS A 294 -16.77 2.70 5.31
CA LYS A 294 -17.47 2.94 6.58
C LYS A 294 -16.58 3.79 7.48
N SER A 295 -17.10 4.88 8.01
CA SER A 295 -16.33 5.73 8.91
C SER A 295 -15.90 4.99 10.17
N LEU A 296 -14.67 5.29 10.61
CA LEU A 296 -14.04 4.73 11.80
C LEU A 296 -14.33 5.54 13.07
N LEU A 297 -15.07 6.64 12.99
CA LEU A 297 -15.27 7.56 14.12
C LEU A 297 -15.97 6.88 15.31
N SER A 298 -16.92 6.00 15.05
CA SER A 298 -17.58 5.24 16.12
C SER A 298 -16.62 4.36 16.94
N LEU A 299 -15.52 3.90 16.32
CA LEU A 299 -14.50 3.09 16.99
C LEU A 299 -13.60 3.91 17.91
N LEU A 300 -13.62 5.23 17.82
CA LEU A 300 -12.78 6.10 18.66
C LEU A 300 -13.22 6.06 20.11
N VAL A 301 -14.52 6.07 20.35
CA VAL A 301 -15.10 6.19 21.69
C VAL A 301 -15.40 4.84 22.34
N ASP A 302 -15.63 3.79 21.55
CA ASP A 302 -15.95 2.46 22.05
C ASP A 302 -15.22 1.38 21.23
N ALA A 303 -14.30 0.69 21.91
CA ALA A 303 -13.48 -0.36 21.34
C ALA A 303 -14.28 -1.63 20.96
N ASP A 304 -15.48 -1.81 21.50
CA ASP A 304 -16.31 -2.98 21.27
C ASP A 304 -17.38 -2.74 20.18
N THR A 305 -17.45 -1.52 19.64
CA THR A 305 -18.39 -1.20 18.56
C THR A 305 -18.16 -2.11 17.36
N PRO A 306 -19.18 -2.84 16.87
CA PRO A 306 -19.08 -3.63 15.64
C PRO A 306 -18.81 -2.75 14.42
N HIS A 307 -17.95 -3.21 13.51
CA HIS A 307 -17.65 -2.47 12.27
C HIS A 307 -17.93 -3.31 11.02
N ARG A 308 -17.05 -4.24 10.66
CA ARG A 308 -17.24 -5.16 9.54
C ARG A 308 -17.20 -6.60 10.02
N ASP A 309 -18.10 -7.43 9.49
CA ASP A 309 -18.09 -8.88 9.72
C ASP A 309 -17.06 -9.61 8.86
N ALA A 310 -16.75 -9.04 7.70
CA ALA A 310 -15.72 -9.49 6.78
C ALA A 310 -15.12 -8.32 6.01
N VAL A 311 -13.89 -8.52 5.49
CA VAL A 311 -13.16 -7.60 4.60
C VAL A 311 -12.82 -8.30 3.30
N PHE A 312 -12.67 -7.50 2.23
CA PHE A 312 -12.49 -8.00 0.88
C PHE A 312 -11.31 -7.33 0.19
N CYS A 313 -10.68 -8.07 -0.70
CA CYS A 313 -9.64 -7.56 -1.57
C CYS A 313 -9.74 -8.26 -2.93
N GLU A 314 -9.59 -7.50 -4.00
CA GLU A 314 -9.68 -8.00 -5.38
C GLU A 314 -8.39 -7.77 -6.13
N GLY A 315 -8.08 -8.67 -7.07
CA GLY A 315 -6.91 -8.52 -7.93
C GLY A 315 -6.99 -9.37 -9.20
N GLY A 316 -5.93 -9.28 -10.00
CA GLY A 316 -5.83 -10.05 -11.23
C GLY A 316 -6.70 -9.56 -12.37
N ARG A 317 -6.77 -10.37 -13.44
CA ARG A 317 -7.48 -10.04 -14.68
C ARG A 317 -8.14 -11.27 -15.31
N LEU A 318 -9.06 -11.05 -16.20
CA LEU A 318 -9.61 -12.08 -17.04
C LEU A 318 -8.66 -12.39 -18.22
N ARG A 319 -8.72 -13.60 -18.80
CA ARG A 319 -7.80 -14.05 -19.87
C ARG A 319 -7.70 -13.11 -21.07
N ARG A 320 -8.75 -12.33 -21.36
CA ARG A 320 -8.80 -11.41 -22.50
C ARG A 320 -8.58 -9.95 -22.13
N GLU A 321 -8.45 -9.65 -20.86
CA GLU A 321 -8.15 -8.29 -20.41
C GLU A 321 -6.67 -7.98 -20.64
N ALA A 322 -6.40 -6.78 -21.14
CA ALA A 322 -5.03 -6.28 -21.20
C ALA A 322 -4.45 -6.23 -19.78
N HIS A 323 -3.19 -6.58 -19.64
CA HIS A 323 -2.49 -6.39 -18.37
C HIS A 323 -2.46 -4.89 -18.09
N ALA A 324 -3.02 -4.45 -16.96
CA ALA A 324 -2.90 -3.07 -16.50
C ALA A 324 -1.42 -2.77 -16.28
N SER A 325 -0.92 -1.89 -17.03
CA SER A 325 0.38 -1.98 -17.62
C SER A 325 1.47 -1.26 -16.83
N GLU A 326 2.16 -2.00 -15.99
CA GLU A 326 3.59 -1.72 -15.75
C GLU A 326 4.41 -1.72 -17.06
N ARG A 327 3.93 -2.36 -18.10
CA ARG A 327 4.52 -2.32 -19.46
C ARG A 327 4.47 -0.93 -20.08
N GLU A 328 3.45 -0.14 -19.82
CA GLU A 328 3.32 1.23 -20.35
C GLU A 328 4.11 2.22 -19.51
N SER A 329 4.17 2.07 -18.19
CA SER A 329 5.08 2.83 -17.35
C SER A 329 6.56 2.48 -17.62
N ALA A 330 6.88 1.23 -17.95
CA ALA A 330 8.22 0.82 -18.35
C ALA A 330 8.67 1.34 -19.73
N ARG A 331 7.74 1.61 -20.65
CA ARG A 331 8.07 2.19 -21.96
C ARG A 331 8.64 3.62 -21.87
N GLY A 332 8.28 4.35 -20.83
CA GLY A 332 8.83 5.69 -20.56
C GLY A 332 10.22 5.69 -19.95
N MET A 333 10.70 4.58 -19.38
CA MET A 333 11.93 4.50 -18.61
C MET A 333 13.06 3.69 -19.24
N GLY A 334 12.89 3.18 -20.46
CA GLY A 334 13.97 2.61 -21.28
C GLY A 334 14.55 1.27 -20.81
N GLY A 335 13.90 0.55 -19.90
CA GLY A 335 14.36 -0.74 -19.38
C GLY A 335 13.24 -1.68 -18.96
N PRO A 336 13.51 -2.98 -18.75
CA PRO A 336 12.55 -3.88 -18.16
C PRO A 336 12.20 -3.39 -16.77
N GLY A 337 10.93 -3.13 -16.50
CA GLY A 337 10.45 -2.71 -15.17
C GLY A 337 10.88 -3.68 -14.08
N LEU A 338 10.85 -3.23 -12.82
CA LEU A 338 11.22 -4.04 -11.65
C LEU A 338 10.41 -5.35 -11.55
N TYR A 339 9.23 -5.37 -12.16
CA TYR A 339 8.30 -6.50 -12.19
C TYR A 339 8.41 -7.37 -13.43
N SER A 340 9.33 -7.09 -14.35
CA SER A 340 9.45 -7.80 -15.61
C SER A 340 9.58 -9.33 -15.47
N PRO A 341 10.27 -9.89 -14.46
CA PRO A 341 10.30 -11.33 -14.27
C PRO A 341 8.91 -11.93 -14.00
N LYS A 342 8.09 -11.23 -13.24
CA LYS A 342 6.71 -11.63 -12.93
C LYS A 342 5.84 -11.57 -14.19
N ILE A 343 5.98 -10.52 -14.98
CA ILE A 343 5.25 -10.32 -16.24
C ILE A 343 5.67 -11.34 -17.28
N GLU A 344 6.96 -11.60 -17.44
CA GLU A 344 7.46 -12.60 -18.37
C GLU A 344 6.96 -14.00 -18.05
N GLN A 345 6.94 -14.38 -16.76
CA GLN A 345 6.41 -15.66 -16.32
C GLN A 345 4.91 -15.78 -16.61
N GLN A 346 4.17 -14.70 -16.43
CA GLN A 346 2.73 -14.66 -16.70
C GLN A 346 2.37 -14.77 -18.18
N LEU A 347 3.28 -14.42 -19.09
CA LEU A 347 3.04 -14.40 -20.53
C LEU A 347 3.52 -15.68 -21.24
N ARG A 348 4.34 -16.52 -20.61
CA ARG A 348 5.01 -17.66 -21.26
C ARG A 348 4.17 -18.93 -21.35
N GLU A 349 3.13 -19.05 -20.52
CA GLU A 349 2.34 -20.29 -20.43
C GLU A 349 0.89 -20.01 -20.82
N ASP A 350 0.53 -20.32 -22.06
CA ASP A 350 -0.83 -20.13 -22.58
C ASP A 350 -1.89 -20.99 -21.85
N ASP A 351 -1.49 -22.12 -21.25
CA ASP A 351 -2.39 -23.04 -20.53
C ASP A 351 -2.55 -22.69 -19.04
N VAL A 352 -1.56 -22.02 -18.44
CA VAL A 352 -1.63 -21.51 -17.06
C VAL A 352 -1.79 -20.01 -17.10
N PHE A 353 -2.76 -19.49 -16.36
CA PHE A 353 -3.01 -18.05 -16.25
C PHE A 353 -2.76 -17.55 -14.82
N PRO A 354 -1.48 -17.34 -14.46
CA PRO A 354 -1.09 -17.12 -13.07
C PRO A 354 -1.64 -15.82 -12.49
N HIS A 355 -1.88 -14.81 -13.32
CA HIS A 355 -2.47 -13.53 -12.89
C HIS A 355 -4.00 -13.51 -13.04
N THR A 356 -4.62 -14.64 -12.71
CA THR A 356 -6.08 -14.82 -12.78
C THR A 356 -6.80 -13.85 -11.86
N LYS A 357 -7.97 -13.38 -12.29
CA LYS A 357 -8.84 -12.59 -11.42
C LYS A 357 -9.18 -13.41 -10.17
N ALA A 358 -9.01 -12.78 -9.02
CA ALA A 358 -9.27 -13.38 -7.73
C ALA A 358 -9.84 -12.38 -6.75
N THR A 359 -10.60 -12.88 -5.80
CA THR A 359 -11.19 -12.12 -4.70
C THR A 359 -10.96 -12.84 -3.39
N MET A 360 -10.50 -12.12 -2.40
CA MET A 360 -10.35 -12.58 -1.03
C MET A 360 -11.52 -12.09 -0.17
N CYS A 361 -12.03 -12.97 0.67
CA CYS A 361 -12.92 -12.67 1.79
C CYS A 361 -12.26 -13.15 3.08
N ARG A 362 -12.14 -12.28 4.07
CA ARG A 362 -11.57 -12.60 5.38
C ARG A 362 -12.53 -12.15 6.48
N ASP A 363 -12.87 -13.07 7.38
CA ASP A 363 -13.55 -12.77 8.64
C ASP A 363 -12.57 -12.84 9.84
N GLY A 364 -13.06 -12.86 11.04
CA GLY A 364 -12.22 -12.92 12.26
C GLY A 364 -11.39 -14.20 12.39
N GLN A 365 -11.77 -15.28 11.72
CA GLN A 365 -11.12 -16.59 11.84
C GLN A 365 -10.61 -17.15 10.52
N TYR A 366 -11.33 -16.96 9.43
CA TYR A 366 -11.07 -17.62 8.15
C TYR A 366 -10.71 -16.64 7.06
N LYS A 367 -9.90 -17.09 6.11
CA LYS A 367 -9.65 -16.43 4.84
C LYS A 367 -10.00 -17.38 3.70
N TYR A 368 -10.83 -16.93 2.78
CA TYR A 368 -11.18 -17.62 1.56
C TYR A 368 -10.80 -16.79 0.35
N VAL A 369 -10.11 -17.39 -0.61
CA VAL A 369 -9.74 -16.76 -1.88
C VAL A 369 -10.37 -17.52 -3.03
N ARG A 370 -11.25 -16.84 -3.77
CA ARG A 370 -11.81 -17.34 -5.03
C ARG A 370 -10.91 -16.96 -6.19
N ARG A 371 -10.53 -17.93 -7.02
CA ARG A 371 -9.75 -17.72 -8.25
C ARG A 371 -10.53 -18.15 -9.49
N ALA A 372 -10.55 -17.31 -10.54
CA ALA A 372 -11.38 -17.56 -11.72
C ALA A 372 -10.95 -18.78 -12.53
N TYR A 373 -9.64 -19.09 -12.57
CA TYR A 373 -9.08 -20.13 -13.45
C TYR A 373 -8.15 -21.12 -12.75
N GLU A 374 -8.04 -21.04 -11.43
CA GLU A 374 -7.19 -21.90 -10.60
C GLU A 374 -7.96 -22.40 -9.37
N THR A 375 -7.29 -23.25 -8.58
CA THR A 375 -7.83 -23.74 -7.32
C THR A 375 -8.00 -22.59 -6.32
N ASP A 376 -9.11 -22.59 -5.61
CA ASP A 376 -9.38 -21.66 -4.51
C ASP A 376 -8.45 -21.92 -3.34
N GLU A 377 -8.39 -20.96 -2.42
CA GLU A 377 -7.63 -21.09 -1.17
C GLU A 377 -8.56 -20.91 0.03
N PHE A 378 -8.28 -21.67 1.10
CA PHE A 378 -8.98 -21.53 2.38
C PHE A 378 -8.00 -21.72 3.53
N TYR A 379 -7.97 -20.78 4.46
CA TYR A 379 -7.06 -20.79 5.62
C TYR A 379 -7.83 -20.58 6.92
N ASP A 380 -7.45 -21.31 7.97
CA ASP A 380 -7.90 -21.08 9.35
C ASP A 380 -6.84 -20.26 10.08
N LEU A 381 -7.01 -18.93 10.10
CA LEU A 381 -6.04 -17.99 10.66
C LEU A 381 -5.85 -18.13 12.18
N GLY A 382 -6.79 -18.78 12.86
CA GLY A 382 -6.67 -19.08 14.29
C GLY A 382 -5.64 -20.14 14.60
N SER A 383 -5.51 -21.14 13.73
CA SER A 383 -4.52 -22.23 13.86
C SER A 383 -3.31 -22.07 12.96
N ASP A 384 -3.44 -21.37 11.85
CA ASP A 384 -2.41 -21.10 10.85
C ASP A 384 -2.39 -19.63 10.46
N PRO A 385 -1.91 -18.73 11.34
CA PRO A 385 -1.81 -17.30 11.04
C PRO A 385 -0.81 -16.97 9.92
N GLY A 386 0.04 -17.92 9.55
CA GLY A 386 1.00 -17.81 8.46
C GLY A 386 0.46 -18.30 7.11
N GLU A 387 -0.80 -18.74 7.01
CA GLU A 387 -1.44 -19.14 5.76
C GLU A 387 -0.64 -20.21 4.98
N THR A 388 -0.04 -21.11 5.72
CA THR A 388 0.91 -22.09 5.17
C THR A 388 0.21 -23.35 4.64
N ASP A 389 -0.98 -23.68 5.13
CA ASP A 389 -1.73 -24.88 4.80
C ASP A 389 -3.08 -24.55 4.15
N ASN A 390 -3.22 -24.83 2.86
CA ASN A 390 -4.46 -24.58 2.11
C ASN A 390 -5.47 -25.70 2.38
N LEU A 391 -6.49 -25.42 3.16
CA LEU A 391 -7.54 -26.33 3.59
C LEU A 391 -8.73 -26.42 2.62
N ILE A 392 -8.61 -25.93 1.40
CA ILE A 392 -9.74 -25.86 0.44
C ILE A 392 -10.33 -27.24 0.12
N ASN A 393 -9.51 -28.27 0.18
CA ASN A 393 -9.90 -29.67 -0.09
C ASN A 393 -10.16 -30.49 1.18
N ASP A 394 -10.13 -29.87 2.37
CA ASP A 394 -10.44 -30.58 3.62
C ASP A 394 -11.97 -30.71 3.79
N PRO A 395 -12.54 -31.96 3.76
CA PRO A 395 -13.97 -32.15 3.91
C PRO A 395 -14.54 -31.64 5.23
N SER A 396 -13.73 -31.60 6.29
CA SER A 396 -14.14 -31.08 7.60
C SER A 396 -14.41 -29.58 7.59
N ARG A 397 -13.88 -28.85 6.63
CA ARG A 397 -14.02 -27.40 6.45
C ARG A 397 -15.13 -27.01 5.46
N ALA A 398 -15.79 -27.96 4.80
CA ALA A 398 -16.77 -27.72 3.74
C ALA A 398 -17.83 -26.69 4.13
N ARG A 399 -18.39 -26.76 5.34
CA ARG A 399 -19.41 -25.81 5.85
C ARG A 399 -18.86 -24.40 6.02
N SER A 400 -17.61 -24.26 6.50
CA SER A 400 -16.97 -22.95 6.66
C SER A 400 -16.64 -22.34 5.30
N ILE A 401 -16.19 -23.14 4.36
CA ILE A 401 -15.92 -22.72 2.98
C ILE A 401 -17.20 -22.23 2.31
N GLU A 402 -18.31 -22.97 2.42
CA GLU A 402 -19.62 -22.57 1.89
C GLU A 402 -20.07 -21.22 2.47
N ARG A 403 -20.02 -21.06 3.78
CA ARG A 403 -20.36 -19.80 4.45
C ARG A 403 -19.52 -18.61 3.92
N MET A 404 -18.23 -18.80 3.72
CA MET A 404 -17.37 -17.72 3.18
C MET A 404 -17.67 -17.41 1.71
N ARG A 405 -18.03 -18.42 0.92
CA ARG A 405 -18.52 -18.24 -0.45
C ARG A 405 -19.81 -17.43 -0.51
N ASP A 406 -20.77 -17.78 0.34
CA ASP A 406 -22.05 -17.06 0.43
C ASP A 406 -21.82 -15.61 0.88
N ARG A 407 -20.95 -15.38 1.85
CA ARG A 407 -20.61 -14.02 2.28
C ARG A 407 -19.96 -13.20 1.14
N MET A 408 -19.09 -13.82 0.36
CA MET A 408 -18.48 -13.18 -0.81
C MET A 408 -19.52 -12.88 -1.89
N LEU A 409 -20.46 -13.79 -2.14
CA LEU A 409 -21.55 -13.55 -3.08
C LEU A 409 -22.44 -12.40 -2.62
N ALA A 410 -22.78 -12.34 -1.34
CA ALA A 410 -23.53 -11.24 -0.77
C ALA A 410 -22.82 -9.90 -0.98
N TRP A 411 -21.50 -9.86 -0.73
CA TRP A 411 -20.70 -8.67 -0.95
C TRP A 411 -20.71 -8.21 -2.43
N TYR A 412 -20.62 -9.14 -3.38
CA TYR A 412 -20.75 -8.79 -4.80
C TYR A 412 -22.12 -8.20 -5.11
N MET A 413 -23.18 -8.75 -4.54
CA MET A 413 -24.55 -8.22 -4.73
C MET A 413 -24.71 -6.83 -4.08
N GLU A 414 -24.03 -6.58 -2.96
CA GLU A 414 -24.03 -5.30 -2.24
C GLU A 414 -23.25 -4.20 -2.96
N THR A 415 -22.23 -4.57 -3.75
CA THR A 415 -21.25 -3.62 -4.32
C THR A 415 -21.30 -3.50 -5.84
N CYS A 416 -22.03 -4.38 -6.53
CA CYS A 416 -22.19 -4.34 -7.98
C CYS A 416 -23.53 -3.71 -8.36
N ASP A 417 -23.59 -3.09 -9.55
CA ASP A 417 -24.83 -2.54 -10.15
C ASP A 417 -25.56 -1.53 -9.24
N VAL A 418 -24.79 -0.69 -8.57
CA VAL A 418 -25.32 0.33 -7.67
C VAL A 418 -25.91 1.49 -8.47
N VAL A 419 -27.11 1.95 -8.08
CA VAL A 419 -27.79 3.07 -8.74
C VAL A 419 -26.98 4.36 -8.53
N PRO A 420 -26.57 5.08 -9.59
CA PRO A 420 -25.85 6.34 -9.46
C PRO A 420 -26.61 7.39 -8.66
N LEU A 421 -25.90 8.26 -7.94
CA LEU A 421 -26.50 9.42 -7.25
C LEU A 421 -27.02 10.48 -8.24
N ALA A 422 -26.39 10.61 -9.40
CA ALA A 422 -26.79 11.55 -10.42
C ALA A 422 -28.20 11.27 -10.95
N ALA A 423 -28.96 12.33 -11.19
CA ALA A 423 -30.29 12.21 -11.78
C ALA A 423 -30.24 11.60 -13.19
N ASP A 424 -31.24 10.77 -13.52
CA ASP A 424 -31.40 10.25 -14.86
C ASP A 424 -31.67 11.39 -15.85
N GLN A 425 -30.75 11.56 -16.82
CA GLN A 425 -30.85 12.63 -17.82
C GLN A 425 -32.09 12.52 -18.73
N ARG A 426 -32.76 11.38 -18.73
CA ARG A 426 -34.02 11.16 -19.43
C ARG A 426 -35.23 11.75 -18.72
N ASN A 427 -35.04 12.46 -17.58
CA ASN A 427 -36.08 13.08 -16.76
C ASN A 427 -37.15 12.11 -16.21
N PHE A 428 -36.81 10.87 -15.97
CA PHE A 428 -37.68 10.00 -15.17
C PHE A 428 -37.64 10.46 -13.71
N SER A 429 -38.80 10.74 -13.13
CA SER A 429 -38.92 10.96 -11.69
C SER A 429 -38.61 9.65 -10.96
N ARG A 430 -37.73 9.70 -9.99
CA ARG A 430 -37.46 8.58 -9.06
C ARG A 430 -38.63 8.40 -8.11
#